data_aa6e25f38d08f8ae6f638ed0563b7ea5
#
_entry.id   aa6e25f38d08f8ae6f638ed0563b7ea5
#
_cell.length_a   1.000
_cell.length_b   1.000
_cell.length_c   1.000
_cell.angle_alpha   90.00
_cell.angle_beta   90.00
_cell.angle_gamma   90.00
#
_symmetry.space_group_name_H-M   'P 1'
#
loop_
_entity.id
_entity.type
_entity.pdbx_description
1 polymer ?
#
loop_
_entity_poly.entity_id
_entity_poly.type
_entity_poly.pdbx_seq_one_letter_code
_entity_poly.pdbx_strand_id
1 'polypeptide(L)'
;PFADTQDAVRDVGAAVDFILKRRGVAKINLVGWSWGTALMGGYTAENNAKVNRLVLYAPLWTIRDAPPISGVGAYRTVQRDPARARGLRGIPKDRVEEISPTAWFDQWWVANLATDPAGAAQSPPVVRAPNGIRKDVGEFWAKGRSTYEPANIRVPTLLILGEWDQETPPYMAQEIFPRLTSAPYRRLVLLSDGTHAIVLEKNRMHLIRQVQEFLEEPAP
;
A
#
# COMPACT_ATOMS: atom_id res chain seq x y z
N PRO A 1 10.91 8.34 -15.75
CA PRO A 1 9.69 7.83 -15.13
C PRO A 1 8.82 9.01 -14.71
N PHE A 2 7.52 8.83 -14.71
CA PHE A 2 6.51 9.78 -14.24
C PHE A 2 5.65 9.11 -13.17
N ALA A 3 4.80 9.89 -12.49
CA ALA A 3 3.98 9.43 -11.37
C ALA A 3 4.84 8.86 -10.22
N ASP A 4 5.80 9.65 -9.76
CA ASP A 4 6.54 9.35 -8.53
C ASP A 4 5.68 9.64 -7.28
N THR A 5 6.22 9.38 -6.10
CA THR A 5 5.47 9.56 -4.84
C THR A 5 4.99 10.99 -4.66
N GLN A 6 5.78 12.01 -5.03
CA GLN A 6 5.36 13.41 -4.90
C GLN A 6 4.23 13.77 -5.86
N ASP A 7 4.29 13.31 -7.10
CA ASP A 7 3.20 13.47 -8.07
C ASP A 7 1.91 12.88 -7.52
N ALA A 8 1.97 11.64 -7.05
CA ALA A 8 0.82 10.92 -6.53
C ALA A 8 0.27 11.53 -5.23
N VAL A 9 1.10 12.10 -4.35
CA VAL A 9 0.65 12.85 -3.16
C VAL A 9 -0.13 14.11 -3.56
N ARG A 10 0.27 14.81 -4.63
CA ARG A 10 -0.52 15.93 -5.16
C ARG A 10 -1.89 15.49 -5.68
N ASP A 11 -1.95 14.36 -6.38
CA ASP A 11 -3.22 13.78 -6.85
C ASP A 11 -4.13 13.36 -5.68
N VAL A 12 -3.56 12.77 -4.62
CA VAL A 12 -4.28 12.50 -3.37
C VAL A 12 -4.86 13.79 -2.80
N GLY A 13 -4.07 14.88 -2.76
CA GLY A 13 -4.53 16.18 -2.28
C GLY A 13 -5.73 16.70 -3.07
N ALA A 14 -5.68 16.65 -4.39
CA ALA A 14 -6.79 17.06 -5.26
C ALA A 14 -8.05 16.20 -5.02
N ALA A 15 -7.88 14.88 -4.89
CA ALA A 15 -8.98 13.97 -4.59
C ALA A 15 -9.60 14.23 -3.21
N VAL A 16 -8.78 14.44 -2.17
CA VAL A 16 -9.25 14.78 -0.83
C VAL A 16 -10.06 16.07 -0.85
N ASP A 17 -9.56 17.13 -1.47
CA ASP A 17 -10.24 18.43 -1.54
C ASP A 17 -11.58 18.32 -2.28
N PHE A 18 -11.62 17.54 -3.36
CA PHE A 18 -12.87 17.26 -4.06
C PHE A 18 -13.89 16.54 -3.16
N ILE A 19 -13.45 15.50 -2.43
CA ILE A 19 -14.33 14.71 -1.55
C ILE A 19 -14.86 15.57 -0.39
N LEU A 20 -13.98 16.33 0.29
CA LEU A 20 -14.34 17.21 1.39
C LEU A 20 -15.43 18.21 0.94
N LYS A 21 -15.20 18.87 -0.20
CA LYS A 21 -16.17 19.81 -0.79
C LYS A 21 -17.49 19.12 -1.16
N ARG A 22 -17.42 17.97 -1.85
CA ARG A 22 -18.60 17.23 -2.32
C ARG A 22 -19.45 16.71 -1.17
N ARG A 23 -18.82 16.27 -0.06
CA ARG A 23 -19.52 15.68 1.11
C ARG A 23 -19.87 16.72 2.17
N GLY A 24 -19.36 17.93 2.08
CA GLY A 24 -19.58 18.98 3.10
C GLY A 24 -18.95 18.61 4.45
N VAL A 25 -17.82 17.88 4.47
CA VAL A 25 -17.13 17.46 5.70
C VAL A 25 -15.76 18.10 5.77
N ALA A 26 -15.26 18.32 7.00
CA ALA A 26 -13.95 18.94 7.23
C ALA A 26 -12.78 17.94 7.17
N LYS A 27 -13.06 16.65 7.44
CA LYS A 27 -12.05 15.59 7.53
C LYS A 27 -12.56 14.29 6.93
N ILE A 28 -11.63 13.47 6.44
CA ILE A 28 -11.90 12.10 5.99
C ILE A 28 -10.91 11.14 6.61
N ASN A 29 -11.25 9.84 6.61
CA ASN A 29 -10.31 8.77 6.90
C ASN A 29 -9.51 8.42 5.65
N LEU A 30 -8.23 8.13 5.81
CA LEU A 30 -7.37 7.68 4.73
C LEU A 30 -6.88 6.26 4.99
N VAL A 31 -6.91 5.43 3.95
CA VAL A 31 -6.36 4.06 3.96
C VAL A 31 -5.39 3.95 2.79
N GLY A 32 -4.14 3.65 3.09
CA GLY A 32 -3.12 3.34 2.08
C GLY A 32 -2.70 1.88 2.14
N TRP A 33 -2.49 1.25 0.99
CA TRP A 33 -1.93 -0.09 0.86
C TRP A 33 -0.58 -0.04 0.15
N SER A 34 0.45 -0.71 0.71
CA SER A 34 1.75 -0.83 0.06
C SER A 34 2.37 0.55 -0.23
N TRP A 35 2.70 0.86 -1.47
CA TRP A 35 3.12 2.20 -1.88
C TRP A 35 2.10 3.29 -1.50
N GLY A 36 0.81 2.97 -1.52
CA GLY A 36 -0.24 3.88 -1.05
C GLY A 36 -0.04 4.35 0.39
N THR A 37 0.68 3.60 1.23
CA THR A 37 1.02 4.03 2.59
C THR A 37 2.00 5.20 2.61
N ALA A 38 2.96 5.25 1.68
CA ALA A 38 3.85 6.37 1.51
C ALA A 38 3.09 7.61 1.00
N LEU A 39 2.08 7.41 0.13
CA LEU A 39 1.22 8.49 -0.36
C LEU A 39 0.35 9.07 0.75
N MET A 40 -0.41 8.20 1.45
CA MET A 40 -1.32 8.64 2.51
C MET A 40 -0.56 9.17 3.74
N GLY A 41 0.58 8.56 4.08
CA GLY A 41 1.48 9.04 5.13
C GLY A 41 2.08 10.41 4.80
N GLY A 42 2.60 10.58 3.59
CA GLY A 42 3.16 11.85 3.10
C GLY A 42 2.11 12.95 3.07
N TYR A 43 0.93 12.68 2.47
CA TYR A 43 -0.16 13.63 2.47
C TYR A 43 -0.59 14.03 3.89
N THR A 44 -0.78 13.05 4.78
CA THR A 44 -1.23 13.31 6.16
C THR A 44 -0.23 14.15 6.94
N ALA A 45 1.08 13.86 6.81
CA ALA A 45 2.14 14.59 7.49
C ALA A 45 2.10 16.11 7.23
N GLU A 46 1.63 16.51 6.04
CA GLU A 46 1.50 17.91 5.62
C GLU A 46 0.08 18.48 5.81
N ASN A 47 -0.95 17.60 5.90
CA ASN A 47 -2.37 18.00 5.85
C ASN A 47 -3.21 17.41 6.99
N ASN A 48 -2.68 17.33 8.22
CA ASN A 48 -3.36 16.76 9.38
C ASN A 48 -4.78 17.33 9.62
N ALA A 49 -5.02 18.60 9.29
CA ALA A 49 -6.30 19.26 9.47
C ALA A 49 -7.43 18.65 8.62
N LYS A 50 -7.10 17.96 7.53
CA LYS A 50 -8.06 17.34 6.61
C LYS A 50 -8.24 15.83 6.84
N VAL A 51 -7.44 15.22 7.72
CA VAL A 51 -7.46 13.79 8.01
C VAL A 51 -8.01 13.53 9.40
N ASN A 52 -8.95 12.58 9.51
CA ASN A 52 -9.52 12.14 10.77
C ASN A 52 -8.72 10.99 11.36
N ARG A 53 -8.50 9.92 10.58
CA ARG A 53 -7.70 8.75 10.94
C ARG A 53 -6.90 8.27 9.73
N LEU A 54 -5.74 7.69 10.00
CA LEU A 54 -4.84 7.13 8.99
C LEU A 54 -4.67 5.64 9.21
N VAL A 55 -4.86 4.85 8.15
CA VAL A 55 -4.53 3.42 8.13
C VAL A 55 -3.41 3.18 7.12
N LEU A 56 -2.33 2.59 7.57
CA LEU A 56 -1.20 2.17 6.78
C LEU A 56 -1.21 0.63 6.70
N TYR A 57 -1.84 0.08 5.65
CA TYR A 57 -1.89 -1.35 5.41
C TYR A 57 -0.68 -1.79 4.58
N ALA A 58 0.06 -2.80 5.10
CA ALA A 58 1.29 -3.28 4.49
C ALA A 58 2.28 -2.12 4.20
N PRO A 59 2.71 -1.40 5.27
CA PRO A 59 3.37 -0.10 5.11
C PRO A 59 4.75 -0.22 4.49
N LEU A 60 4.97 0.54 3.42
CA LEU A 60 6.27 0.66 2.75
C LEU A 60 7.16 1.63 3.53
N TRP A 61 8.38 1.18 3.80
CA TRP A 61 9.44 1.95 4.45
C TRP A 61 10.79 1.71 3.78
N THR A 62 11.88 1.93 4.48
CA THR A 62 13.23 1.69 3.96
C THR A 62 13.43 0.21 3.63
N ILE A 63 14.04 -0.07 2.48
CA ILE A 63 14.26 -1.42 1.97
C ILE A 63 15.69 -1.84 2.29
N ARG A 64 15.83 -2.91 3.06
CA ARG A 64 17.12 -3.54 3.35
C ARG A 64 17.54 -4.38 2.15
N ASP A 65 18.82 -4.37 1.82
CA ASP A 65 19.42 -5.22 0.76
C ASP A 65 18.71 -5.10 -0.60
N ALA A 66 18.23 -3.88 -0.94
CA ALA A 66 17.58 -3.65 -2.21
C ALA A 66 18.53 -3.88 -3.38
N PRO A 67 18.13 -4.63 -4.41
CA PRO A 67 18.94 -4.78 -5.60
C PRO A 67 19.09 -3.43 -6.33
N PRO A 68 20.18 -3.20 -7.04
CA PRO A 68 20.34 -1.99 -7.85
C PRO A 68 19.18 -1.83 -8.84
N ILE A 69 18.63 -0.64 -8.91
CA ILE A 69 17.59 -0.29 -9.88
C ILE A 69 18.23 0.52 -11.00
N SER A 70 18.18 -0.02 -12.22
CA SER A 70 18.72 0.62 -13.43
C SER A 70 17.69 0.55 -14.56
N GLY A 71 17.86 1.40 -15.57
CA GLY A 71 17.08 1.35 -16.81
C GLY A 71 15.58 1.59 -16.62
N VAL A 72 15.20 2.53 -15.75
CA VAL A 72 13.80 2.79 -15.45
C VAL A 72 13.15 3.60 -16.57
N GLY A 73 12.44 2.93 -17.49
CA GLY A 73 11.57 3.57 -18.49
C GLY A 73 10.31 4.18 -17.86
N ALA A 74 9.40 4.67 -18.70
CA ALA A 74 8.15 5.29 -18.22
C ALA A 74 7.25 4.30 -17.46
N TYR A 75 7.17 3.06 -17.92
CA TYR A 75 6.37 1.99 -17.31
C TYR A 75 7.12 0.65 -17.39
N ARG A 76 6.63 -0.32 -16.63
CA ARG A 76 6.99 -1.73 -16.72
C ARG A 76 5.79 -2.56 -17.16
N THR A 77 6.05 -3.72 -17.71
CA THR A 77 5.03 -4.73 -18.00
C THR A 77 4.96 -5.75 -16.87
N VAL A 78 3.75 -6.14 -16.54
CA VAL A 78 3.45 -7.19 -15.57
C VAL A 78 2.72 -8.31 -16.31
N GLN A 79 3.27 -9.52 -16.26
CA GLN A 79 2.68 -10.73 -16.82
C GLN A 79 1.90 -11.50 -15.75
N ARG A 80 0.95 -12.35 -16.19
CA ARG A 80 0.05 -13.10 -15.30
C ARG A 80 0.80 -13.99 -14.31
N ASP A 81 1.66 -14.88 -14.79
CA ASP A 81 2.29 -15.89 -13.93
C ASP A 81 3.32 -15.28 -12.96
N PRO A 82 4.18 -14.32 -13.36
CA PRO A 82 4.98 -13.56 -12.42
C PRO A 82 4.16 -12.80 -11.37
N ALA A 83 3.01 -12.22 -11.75
CA ALA A 83 2.11 -11.56 -10.79
C ALA A 83 1.52 -12.56 -9.80
N ARG A 84 1.09 -13.74 -10.27
CA ARG A 84 0.60 -14.83 -9.42
C ARG A 84 1.68 -15.30 -8.44
N ALA A 85 2.86 -15.62 -8.95
CA ALA A 85 3.99 -16.08 -8.14
C ALA A 85 4.37 -15.05 -7.05
N ARG A 86 4.33 -13.77 -7.40
CA ARG A 86 4.56 -12.68 -6.45
C ARG A 86 3.50 -12.65 -5.33
N GLY A 87 2.22 -12.77 -5.68
CA GLY A 87 1.11 -12.77 -4.73
C GLY A 87 1.09 -13.98 -3.79
N LEU A 88 1.79 -15.06 -4.14
CA LEU A 88 1.87 -16.28 -3.33
C LEU A 88 3.07 -16.31 -2.37
N ARG A 89 3.96 -15.31 -2.43
CA ARG A 89 5.15 -15.30 -1.58
C ARG A 89 4.78 -15.27 -0.10
N GLY A 90 5.37 -16.20 0.65
CA GLY A 90 5.13 -16.39 2.07
C GLY A 90 4.07 -17.43 2.40
N ILE A 91 3.15 -17.78 1.48
CA ILE A 91 2.15 -18.82 1.72
C ILE A 91 2.82 -20.21 1.70
N PRO A 92 2.61 -21.08 2.71
CA PRO A 92 3.00 -22.48 2.65
C PRO A 92 2.40 -23.16 1.40
N LYS A 93 3.20 -23.99 0.71
CA LYS A 93 2.81 -24.57 -0.59
C LYS A 93 1.52 -25.40 -0.55
N ASP A 94 1.30 -26.09 0.55
CA ASP A 94 0.13 -26.93 0.83
C ASP A 94 -1.14 -26.13 1.17
N ARG A 95 -1.00 -24.82 1.46
CA ARG A 95 -2.11 -23.93 1.84
C ARG A 95 -2.51 -22.91 0.76
N VAL A 96 -1.89 -22.97 -0.42
CA VAL A 96 -2.08 -21.97 -1.48
C VAL A 96 -3.57 -21.81 -1.85
N GLU A 97 -4.28 -22.89 -2.16
CA GLU A 97 -5.69 -22.82 -2.55
C GLU A 97 -6.63 -22.52 -1.38
N GLU A 98 -6.19 -22.82 -0.14
CA GLU A 98 -6.91 -22.42 1.07
C GLU A 98 -6.90 -20.90 1.26
N ILE A 99 -5.74 -20.27 1.10
CA ILE A 99 -5.53 -18.84 1.40
C ILE A 99 -5.85 -17.96 0.18
N SER A 100 -5.27 -18.28 -0.98
CA SER A 100 -5.35 -17.48 -2.20
C SER A 100 -5.78 -18.34 -3.39
N PRO A 101 -7.09 -18.62 -3.57
CA PRO A 101 -7.59 -19.47 -4.63
C PRO A 101 -7.20 -18.97 -6.02
N THR A 102 -6.80 -19.89 -6.89
CA THR A 102 -6.44 -19.57 -8.27
C THR A 102 -7.57 -18.85 -9.01
N ALA A 103 -8.84 -19.30 -8.83
CA ALA A 103 -9.99 -18.67 -9.45
C ALA A 103 -10.20 -17.19 -9.08
N TRP A 104 -9.84 -16.80 -7.85
CA TRP A 104 -9.93 -15.39 -7.43
C TRP A 104 -8.85 -14.53 -8.09
N PHE A 105 -7.64 -15.08 -8.19
CA PHE A 105 -6.56 -14.42 -8.91
C PHE A 105 -6.90 -14.25 -10.40
N ASP A 106 -7.51 -15.26 -11.05
CA ASP A 106 -7.92 -15.18 -12.45
C ASP A 106 -8.95 -14.07 -12.68
N GLN A 107 -9.95 -13.95 -11.81
CA GLN A 107 -10.92 -12.85 -11.86
C GLN A 107 -10.23 -11.48 -11.70
N TRP A 108 -9.34 -11.37 -10.72
CA TRP A 108 -8.56 -10.15 -10.50
C TRP A 108 -7.70 -9.81 -11.72
N TRP A 109 -7.04 -10.82 -12.32
CA TRP A 109 -6.20 -10.62 -13.50
C TRP A 109 -7.00 -10.12 -14.69
N VAL A 110 -8.14 -10.74 -14.99
CA VAL A 110 -9.05 -10.31 -16.08
C VAL A 110 -9.52 -8.87 -15.85
N ALA A 111 -9.92 -8.53 -14.63
CA ALA A 111 -10.33 -7.17 -14.29
C ALA A 111 -9.20 -6.14 -14.50
N ASN A 112 -7.96 -6.49 -14.17
CA ASN A 112 -6.80 -5.62 -14.41
C ASN A 112 -6.50 -5.46 -15.91
N LEU A 113 -6.54 -6.53 -16.70
CA LEU A 113 -6.35 -6.45 -18.15
C LEU A 113 -7.38 -5.53 -18.81
N ALA A 114 -8.63 -5.55 -18.34
CA ALA A 114 -9.68 -4.68 -18.85
C ALA A 114 -9.39 -3.18 -18.68
N THR A 115 -8.53 -2.82 -17.73
CA THR A 115 -8.11 -1.42 -17.50
C THR A 115 -6.97 -0.95 -18.41
N ASP A 116 -6.30 -1.87 -19.12
CA ASP A 116 -5.19 -1.57 -20.03
C ASP A 116 -5.36 -2.24 -21.40
N PRO A 117 -6.24 -1.73 -22.28
CA PRO A 117 -6.49 -2.33 -23.60
C PRO A 117 -5.23 -2.52 -24.45
N ALA A 118 -4.27 -1.59 -24.37
CA ALA A 118 -3.04 -1.68 -25.14
C ALA A 118 -2.05 -2.73 -24.58
N GLY A 119 -2.06 -2.97 -23.28
CA GLY A 119 -1.34 -4.09 -22.66
C GLY A 119 -2.02 -5.42 -22.92
N ALA A 120 -3.35 -5.46 -22.85
CA ALA A 120 -4.14 -6.66 -23.12
C ALA A 120 -4.00 -7.15 -24.58
N ALA A 121 -3.75 -6.26 -25.53
CA ALA A 121 -3.53 -6.59 -26.95
C ALA A 121 -2.13 -7.16 -27.23
N GLN A 122 -1.22 -7.22 -26.27
CA GLN A 122 0.11 -7.81 -26.46
C GLN A 122 0.06 -9.35 -26.39
N SER A 123 1.10 -10.01 -26.90
CA SER A 123 1.24 -11.46 -26.87
C SER A 123 2.58 -11.84 -26.19
N PRO A 124 2.58 -12.39 -24.97
CA PRO A 124 1.42 -12.60 -24.09
C PRO A 124 0.83 -11.27 -23.58
N PRO A 125 -0.44 -11.26 -23.16
CA PRO A 125 -1.07 -10.08 -22.57
C PRO A 125 -0.36 -9.63 -21.29
N VAL A 126 -0.25 -8.29 -21.10
CA VAL A 126 0.40 -7.67 -19.94
C VAL A 126 -0.45 -6.53 -19.37
N VAL A 127 -0.20 -6.17 -18.13
CA VAL A 127 -0.64 -4.89 -17.54
C VAL A 127 0.56 -3.97 -17.47
N ARG A 128 0.41 -2.72 -17.94
CA ARG A 128 1.46 -1.71 -17.86
C ARG A 128 1.30 -0.90 -16.57
N ALA A 129 2.36 -0.80 -15.81
CA ALA A 129 2.37 -0.05 -14.55
C ALA A 129 3.46 1.04 -14.58
N PRO A 130 3.13 2.30 -14.19
CA PRO A 130 4.11 3.38 -14.12
C PRO A 130 5.32 3.05 -13.25
N ASN A 131 6.47 3.60 -13.61
CA ASN A 131 7.74 3.32 -12.93
C ASN A 131 8.16 4.41 -11.94
N GLY A 132 7.30 5.37 -11.60
CA GLY A 132 7.63 6.39 -10.60
C GLY A 132 8.03 5.80 -9.26
N ILE A 133 7.29 4.78 -8.78
CA ILE A 133 7.66 4.05 -7.56
C ILE A 133 9.07 3.43 -7.65
N ARG A 134 9.50 2.92 -8.80
CA ARG A 134 10.84 2.33 -8.95
C ARG A 134 11.95 3.37 -8.88
N LYS A 135 11.68 4.58 -9.40
CA LYS A 135 12.56 5.74 -9.21
C LYS A 135 12.75 6.00 -7.70
N ASP A 136 11.65 6.09 -6.96
CA ASP A 136 11.69 6.39 -5.53
C ASP A 136 12.33 5.27 -4.71
N VAL A 137 12.15 4.00 -5.08
CA VAL A 137 12.92 2.89 -4.49
C VAL A 137 14.41 3.16 -4.60
N GLY A 138 14.90 3.52 -5.78
CA GLY A 138 16.31 3.78 -6.02
C GLY A 138 16.84 5.07 -5.39
N GLU A 139 16.01 6.12 -5.30
CA GLU A 139 16.41 7.43 -4.79
C GLU A 139 16.26 7.56 -3.28
N PHE A 140 15.29 6.88 -2.67
CA PHE A 140 14.94 7.02 -1.26
C PHE A 140 15.06 5.70 -0.50
N TRP A 141 14.14 4.78 -0.67
CA TRP A 141 13.95 3.64 0.24
C TRP A 141 15.12 2.66 0.25
N ALA A 142 15.75 2.38 -0.91
CA ALA A 142 16.96 1.56 -0.99
C ALA A 142 18.20 2.23 -0.40
N LYS A 143 18.14 3.54 -0.14
CA LYS A 143 19.22 4.32 0.51
C LYS A 143 18.92 4.62 1.97
N GLY A 144 17.96 3.92 2.58
CA GLY A 144 17.57 4.12 3.98
C GLY A 144 16.88 5.46 4.24
N ARG A 145 16.34 6.12 3.21
CA ARG A 145 15.62 7.40 3.32
C ARG A 145 14.13 7.19 3.08
N SER A 146 13.30 7.93 3.80
CA SER A 146 11.85 7.97 3.59
C SER A 146 11.44 9.12 2.69
N THR A 147 10.25 9.03 2.11
CA THR A 147 9.60 10.11 1.35
C THR A 147 8.75 11.03 2.23
N TYR A 148 8.57 10.72 3.51
CA TYR A 148 7.87 11.53 4.49
C TYR A 148 8.43 11.31 5.90
N GLU A 149 8.10 12.22 6.84
CA GLU A 149 8.49 12.14 8.24
C GLU A 149 7.29 11.72 9.11
N PRO A 150 7.30 10.48 9.69
CA PRO A 150 6.19 10.01 10.51
C PRO A 150 5.93 10.86 11.77
N ALA A 151 6.93 11.52 12.32
CA ALA A 151 6.76 12.41 13.46
C ALA A 151 5.84 13.60 13.16
N ASN A 152 5.62 13.96 11.90
CA ASN A 152 4.70 15.01 11.49
C ASN A 152 3.24 14.56 11.42
N ILE A 153 2.95 13.27 11.56
CA ILE A 153 1.58 12.73 11.59
C ILE A 153 0.99 12.96 12.98
N ARG A 154 -0.12 13.73 13.05
CA ARG A 154 -0.80 14.17 14.29
C ARG A 154 -2.22 13.64 14.40
N VAL A 155 -2.53 12.55 13.72
CA VAL A 155 -3.84 11.89 13.75
C VAL A 155 -3.71 10.46 14.25
N PRO A 156 -4.78 9.85 14.80
CA PRO A 156 -4.76 8.44 15.16
C PRO A 156 -4.35 7.60 13.97
N THR A 157 -3.38 6.69 14.16
CA THR A 157 -2.76 5.94 13.08
C THR A 157 -2.71 4.44 13.39
N LEU A 158 -3.23 3.63 12.48
CA LEU A 158 -3.12 2.18 12.49
C LEU A 158 -2.09 1.72 11.44
N LEU A 159 -1.12 0.91 11.88
CA LEU A 159 -0.30 0.08 11.00
C LEU A 159 -0.83 -1.34 11.06
N ILE A 160 -1.12 -1.96 9.92
CA ILE A 160 -1.65 -3.32 9.85
C ILE A 160 -1.05 -4.06 8.66
N LEU A 161 -0.65 -5.32 8.88
CA LEU A 161 -0.01 -6.13 7.84
C LEU A 161 -0.13 -7.62 8.15
N GLY A 162 0.18 -8.44 7.16
CA GLY A 162 0.27 -9.90 7.32
C GLY A 162 1.64 -10.35 7.83
N GLU A 163 1.68 -11.43 8.60
CA GLU A 163 2.93 -12.02 9.10
C GLU A 163 3.83 -12.57 7.98
N TRP A 164 3.22 -13.00 6.86
CA TRP A 164 3.91 -13.54 5.70
C TRP A 164 4.20 -12.49 4.62
N ASP A 165 4.01 -11.20 4.91
CA ASP A 165 4.30 -10.14 3.96
C ASP A 165 5.79 -10.07 3.65
N GLN A 166 6.16 -10.41 2.40
CA GLN A 166 7.53 -10.36 1.88
C GLN A 166 7.78 -9.15 0.97
N GLU A 167 6.75 -8.34 0.68
CA GLU A 167 6.89 -7.10 -0.09
C GLU A 167 7.23 -5.91 0.81
N THR A 168 6.49 -5.80 1.91
CA THR A 168 6.72 -4.85 3.00
C THR A 168 6.79 -5.62 4.32
N PRO A 169 7.92 -6.32 4.56
CA PRO A 169 8.07 -7.19 5.71
C PRO A 169 7.81 -6.49 7.05
N PRO A 170 7.43 -7.23 8.11
CA PRO A 170 7.05 -6.66 9.41
C PRO A 170 8.03 -5.66 10.00
N TYR A 171 9.33 -5.77 9.72
CA TYR A 171 10.31 -4.81 10.20
C TYR A 171 10.03 -3.37 9.72
N MET A 172 9.42 -3.19 8.53
CA MET A 172 9.08 -1.86 8.03
C MET A 172 8.06 -1.16 8.92
N ALA A 173 6.99 -1.86 9.31
CA ALA A 173 6.00 -1.35 10.24
C ALA A 173 6.61 -1.11 11.64
N GLN A 174 7.47 -2.02 12.09
CA GLN A 174 8.18 -1.88 13.38
C GLN A 174 9.12 -0.67 13.43
N GLU A 175 9.71 -0.29 12.29
CA GLU A 175 10.53 0.90 12.18
C GLU A 175 9.71 2.21 12.13
N ILE A 176 8.53 2.19 11.49
CA ILE A 176 7.63 3.35 11.43
C ILE A 176 6.97 3.61 12.79
N PHE A 177 6.50 2.56 13.46
CA PHE A 177 5.69 2.67 14.66
C PHE A 177 6.28 3.58 15.77
N PRO A 178 7.54 3.43 16.19
CA PRO A 178 8.15 4.30 17.18
C PRO A 178 8.33 5.75 16.70
N ARG A 179 8.38 5.97 15.39
CA ARG A 179 8.55 7.31 14.78
C ARG A 179 7.27 8.13 14.72
N LEU A 180 6.10 7.55 14.96
CA LEU A 180 4.81 8.25 15.03
C LEU A 180 4.66 8.99 16.36
N THR A 181 5.62 9.84 16.71
CA THR A 181 5.73 10.45 18.03
C THR A 181 4.67 11.51 18.31
N SER A 182 4.11 12.13 17.29
CA SER A 182 3.06 13.16 17.42
C SER A 182 1.63 12.60 17.21
N ALA A 183 1.48 11.33 16.85
CA ALA A 183 0.17 10.69 16.73
C ALA A 183 -0.44 10.53 18.14
N PRO A 184 -1.66 11.05 18.40
CA PRO A 184 -2.30 10.98 19.73
C PRO A 184 -2.59 9.53 20.14
N TYR A 185 -2.77 8.65 19.16
CA TYR A 185 -2.95 7.22 19.33
C TYR A 185 -2.35 6.48 18.14
N ARG A 186 -1.63 5.40 18.41
CA ARG A 186 -1.06 4.52 17.38
C ARG A 186 -1.24 3.06 17.75
N ARG A 187 -1.58 2.24 16.74
CA ARG A 187 -1.75 0.80 16.88
C ARG A 187 -0.94 0.08 15.80
N LEU A 188 -0.33 -1.04 16.17
CA LEU A 188 0.31 -1.97 15.24
C LEU A 188 -0.37 -3.33 15.36
N VAL A 189 -0.87 -3.85 14.23
CA VAL A 189 -1.52 -5.16 14.15
C VAL A 189 -0.78 -6.04 13.15
N LEU A 190 -0.36 -7.21 13.59
CA LEU A 190 0.18 -8.27 12.74
C LEU A 190 -0.86 -9.38 12.65
N LEU A 191 -1.34 -9.63 11.43
CA LEU A 191 -2.34 -10.65 11.15
C LEU A 191 -1.66 -11.97 10.76
N SER A 192 -2.05 -13.06 11.43
CA SER A 192 -1.58 -14.40 11.06
C SER A 192 -2.12 -14.83 9.71
N ASP A 193 -1.43 -15.77 9.09
CA ASP A 193 -1.81 -16.42 7.82
C ASP A 193 -2.04 -15.45 6.64
N GLY A 194 -1.45 -14.27 6.66
CA GLY A 194 -1.67 -13.25 5.64
C GLY A 194 -0.40 -12.79 4.94
N THR A 195 -0.46 -12.60 3.61
CA THR A 195 0.62 -12.01 2.81
C THR A 195 0.44 -10.51 2.63
N HIS A 196 1.24 -9.92 1.74
CA HIS A 196 1.06 -8.54 1.28
C HIS A 196 -0.35 -8.26 0.74
N ALA A 197 -1.01 -9.27 0.23
CA ALA A 197 -2.27 -9.17 -0.48
C ALA A 197 -3.48 -9.72 0.30
N ILE A 198 -3.47 -9.68 1.66
CA ILE A 198 -4.59 -10.18 2.49
C ILE A 198 -5.95 -9.72 1.97
N VAL A 199 -6.06 -8.50 1.47
CA VAL A 199 -7.32 -7.95 0.91
C VAL A 199 -7.89 -8.79 -0.24
N LEU A 200 -7.06 -9.59 -0.90
CA LEU A 200 -7.42 -10.50 -1.99
C LEU A 200 -7.45 -11.98 -1.56
N GLU A 201 -7.27 -12.27 -0.28
CA GLU A 201 -7.21 -13.61 0.29
C GLU A 201 -8.52 -14.00 0.99
N LYS A 202 -8.72 -15.30 1.29
CA LYS A 202 -9.93 -15.78 1.97
C LYS A 202 -10.08 -15.19 3.39
N ASN A 203 -8.98 -14.95 4.06
CA ASN A 203 -8.93 -14.37 5.41
C ASN A 203 -9.03 -12.84 5.44
N ARG A 204 -9.29 -12.17 4.30
CA ARG A 204 -9.43 -10.71 4.19
C ARG A 204 -10.35 -10.05 5.22
N MET A 205 -11.35 -10.81 5.72
CA MET A 205 -12.28 -10.27 6.71
C MET A 205 -11.60 -9.96 8.06
N HIS A 206 -10.46 -10.58 8.38
CA HIS A 206 -9.67 -10.20 9.55
C HIS A 206 -9.10 -8.80 9.38
N LEU A 207 -8.53 -8.49 8.21
CA LEU A 207 -8.04 -7.15 7.86
C LEU A 207 -9.19 -6.12 7.91
N ILE A 208 -10.29 -6.41 7.20
CA ILE A 208 -11.43 -5.49 7.07
C ILE A 208 -12.00 -5.13 8.44
N ARG A 209 -12.22 -6.10 9.32
CA ARG A 209 -12.75 -5.89 10.67
C ARG A 209 -11.82 -5.03 11.53
N GLN A 210 -10.52 -5.30 11.53
CA GLN A 210 -9.55 -4.51 12.28
C GLN A 210 -9.47 -3.05 11.80
N VAL A 211 -9.54 -2.84 10.49
CA VAL A 211 -9.58 -1.50 9.91
C VAL A 211 -10.88 -0.79 10.28
N GLN A 212 -12.03 -1.45 10.12
CA GLN A 212 -13.33 -0.87 10.44
C GLN A 212 -13.44 -0.51 11.92
N GLU A 213 -13.08 -1.43 12.82
CA GLU A 213 -13.03 -1.19 14.26
C GLU A 213 -12.21 0.05 14.59
N PHE A 214 -10.99 0.15 14.06
CA PHE A 214 -10.15 1.32 14.28
C PHE A 214 -10.75 2.62 13.75
N LEU A 215 -11.43 2.58 12.61
CA LEU A 215 -12.05 3.78 12.00
C LEU A 215 -13.29 4.25 12.76
N GLU A 216 -13.99 3.35 13.47
CA GLU A 216 -15.23 3.61 14.21
C GLU A 216 -15.01 3.85 15.71
N GLU A 217 -13.80 3.58 16.23
CA GLU A 217 -13.50 3.84 17.65
C GLU A 217 -13.81 5.30 18.04
N PRO A 218 -14.26 5.57 19.26
CA PRO A 218 -14.32 6.93 19.79
C PRO A 218 -12.95 7.63 19.66
N ALA A 219 -12.95 8.94 19.51
CA ALA A 219 -11.70 9.70 19.59
C ALA A 219 -11.04 9.47 20.95
N PRO A 220 -9.72 9.27 21.01
CA PRO A 220 -9.00 9.09 22.27
C PRO A 220 -9.07 10.34 23.13
#